data_ed3a72fbf668e61b5a3fa045077498ec
#
_entry.id   ed3a72fbf668e61b5a3fa045077498ec
#
_cell.length_a   1.000
_cell.length_b   1.000
_cell.length_c   1.000
_cell.angle_alpha   90.00
_cell.angle_beta   90.00
_cell.angle_gamma   90.00
#
_symmetry.space_group_name_H-M   'P 1'
#
loop_
_entity.id
_entity.type
_entity.pdbx_description
1 polymer ?
#
loop_
_entity_poly.entity_id
_entity_poly.type
_entity_poly.pdbx_seq_one_letter_code
_entity_poly.pdbx_strand_id
1 'polypeptide(L)'
;DVFTIENIYNWCKTADISEFGRAKEAVEMNTKVATDGLENPRGIQTARILRKNVESGFVAEDEITHVLMWGTAGADARMGGSDYPTMVSTASGNQGLMVVMAPWASSQYRKMSAEDGYRAVAFALLMNTFMKYASKEYVYMPPTCSCATTAAPAAAAGVAFLHGLTPQQINDMLCTAQVQMAG
;
A
#
# COMPACT_ATOMS: atom_id res chain seq x y z
N ASP A 1 18.27 15.28 11.19
CA ASP A 1 17.08 14.45 11.37
C ASP A 1 17.35 13.08 10.75
N VAL A 2 17.09 11.99 11.50
CA VAL A 2 17.37 10.62 11.02
C VAL A 2 16.21 10.08 10.17
N PHE A 3 15.00 10.56 10.43
CA PHE A 3 13.79 10.07 9.76
C PHE A 3 13.48 10.93 8.53
N THR A 4 14.15 10.62 7.41
CA THR A 4 14.01 11.27 6.11
C THR A 4 13.70 10.25 5.02
N ILE A 5 13.13 10.68 3.90
CA ILE A 5 12.84 9.80 2.73
C ILE A 5 14.10 9.09 2.27
N GLU A 6 15.23 9.81 2.19
CA GLU A 6 16.51 9.26 1.75
C GLU A 6 17.04 8.17 2.70
N ASN A 7 17.00 8.41 4.01
CA ASN A 7 17.45 7.43 4.99
C ASN A 7 16.56 6.19 5.02
N ILE A 8 15.24 6.36 4.94
CA ILE A 8 14.29 5.25 4.83
C ILE A 8 14.56 4.44 3.56
N TYR A 9 14.75 5.11 2.42
CA TYR A 9 15.05 4.47 1.14
C TYR A 9 16.34 3.64 1.22
N ASN A 10 17.42 4.26 1.69
CA ASN A 10 18.72 3.61 1.79
C ASN A 10 18.66 2.41 2.74
N TRP A 11 18.00 2.54 3.89
CA TRP A 11 17.80 1.43 4.81
C TRP A 11 17.04 0.27 4.14
N CYS A 12 15.92 0.56 3.47
CA CYS A 12 15.15 -0.48 2.77
C CYS A 12 15.95 -1.16 1.65
N LYS A 13 16.91 -0.48 1.02
CA LYS A 13 17.78 -1.07 -0.01
C LYS A 13 18.89 -1.93 0.56
N THR A 14 19.44 -1.62 1.73
CA THR A 14 20.71 -2.20 2.21
C THR A 14 20.60 -3.04 3.47
N ALA A 15 19.51 -2.90 4.25
CA ALA A 15 19.34 -3.67 5.49
C ALA A 15 19.24 -5.18 5.21
N ASP A 16 19.68 -5.99 6.18
CA ASP A 16 19.57 -7.43 6.11
C ASP A 16 18.08 -7.85 6.03
N ILE A 17 17.78 -8.91 5.26
CA ILE A 17 16.40 -9.37 5.04
C ILE A 17 15.69 -9.79 6.33
N SER A 18 16.44 -10.19 7.35
CA SER A 18 15.88 -10.53 8.68
C SER A 18 15.16 -9.38 9.36
N GLU A 19 15.50 -8.13 9.02
CA GLU A 19 14.86 -6.92 9.54
C GLU A 19 13.43 -6.72 9.01
N PHE A 20 13.06 -7.37 7.90
CA PHE A 20 11.76 -7.23 7.24
C PHE A 20 10.70 -8.24 7.72
N GLY A 21 10.90 -8.88 8.86
CA GLY A 21 9.95 -9.85 9.43
C GLY A 21 8.53 -9.29 9.58
N ARG A 22 8.39 -8.03 10.00
CA ARG A 22 7.07 -7.36 10.09
C ARG A 22 6.41 -7.13 8.73
N ALA A 23 7.17 -6.80 7.70
CA ALA A 23 6.65 -6.65 6.35
C ALA A 23 6.14 -7.99 5.80
N LYS A 24 6.88 -9.09 6.05
CA LYS A 24 6.47 -10.44 5.69
C LYS A 24 5.17 -10.82 6.40
N GLU A 25 5.09 -10.64 7.73
CA GLU A 25 3.87 -10.91 8.51
C GLU A 25 2.67 -10.09 7.99
N ALA A 26 2.89 -8.81 7.67
CA ALA A 26 1.86 -7.94 7.12
C ALA A 26 1.34 -8.44 5.76
N VAL A 27 2.23 -8.88 4.88
CA VAL A 27 1.88 -9.48 3.59
C VAL A 27 1.05 -10.75 3.80
N GLU A 28 1.51 -11.67 4.65
CA GLU A 28 0.82 -12.94 4.92
C GLU A 28 -0.59 -12.71 5.49
N MET A 29 -0.73 -11.78 6.42
CA MET A 29 -2.01 -11.46 7.05
C MET A 29 -2.96 -10.74 6.07
N ASN A 30 -2.49 -9.67 5.43
CA ASN A 30 -3.33 -8.81 4.60
C ASN A 30 -3.69 -9.46 3.25
N THR A 31 -2.87 -10.38 2.75
CA THR A 31 -3.22 -11.17 1.56
C THR A 31 -4.45 -12.04 1.81
N LYS A 32 -4.61 -12.63 3.00
CA LYS A 32 -5.80 -13.42 3.34
C LYS A 32 -7.07 -12.56 3.31
N VAL A 33 -6.99 -11.35 3.87
CA VAL A 33 -8.11 -10.39 3.84
C VAL A 33 -8.44 -9.97 2.41
N ALA A 34 -7.43 -9.63 1.60
CA ALA A 34 -7.64 -9.24 0.22
C ALA A 34 -8.20 -10.40 -0.64
N THR A 35 -7.75 -11.62 -0.41
CA THR A 35 -8.30 -12.81 -1.07
C THR A 35 -9.78 -12.98 -0.73
N ASP A 36 -10.18 -12.82 0.54
CA ASP A 36 -11.60 -12.86 0.92
C ASP A 36 -12.42 -11.80 0.18
N GLY A 37 -11.91 -10.58 -0.01
CA GLY A 37 -12.60 -9.53 -0.76
C GLY A 37 -12.68 -9.79 -2.27
N LEU A 38 -11.74 -10.55 -2.83
CA LEU A 38 -11.79 -10.97 -4.23
C LEU A 38 -12.75 -12.14 -4.48
N GLU A 39 -12.83 -13.08 -3.54
CA GLU A 39 -13.60 -14.32 -3.71
C GLU A 39 -15.04 -14.18 -3.22
N ASN A 40 -15.29 -13.40 -2.18
CA ASN A 40 -16.60 -13.25 -1.56
C ASN A 40 -17.22 -11.87 -1.82
N PRO A 41 -18.57 -11.76 -1.84
CA PRO A 41 -19.27 -10.48 -2.06
C PRO A 41 -19.22 -9.63 -0.77
N ARG A 42 -18.06 -9.02 -0.51
CA ARG A 42 -17.81 -8.17 0.64
C ARG A 42 -17.90 -6.68 0.26
N GLY A 43 -18.44 -5.86 1.17
CA GLY A 43 -18.49 -4.41 1.02
C GLY A 43 -19.16 -3.97 -0.29
N ILE A 44 -18.60 -2.96 -0.95
CA ILE A 44 -19.10 -2.44 -2.24
C ILE A 44 -18.55 -3.20 -3.46
N GLN A 45 -17.68 -4.18 -3.24
CA GLN A 45 -17.15 -5.11 -4.24
C GLN A 45 -16.33 -4.45 -5.36
N THR A 46 -15.63 -3.36 -5.08
CA THR A 46 -14.82 -2.64 -6.07
C THR A 46 -13.83 -3.56 -6.78
N ALA A 47 -13.09 -4.37 -6.03
CA ALA A 47 -12.11 -5.30 -6.57
C ALA A 47 -12.75 -6.38 -7.47
N ARG A 48 -13.90 -6.90 -7.07
CA ARG A 48 -14.62 -7.93 -7.85
C ARG A 48 -15.22 -7.37 -9.13
N ILE A 49 -15.73 -6.13 -9.10
CA ILE A 49 -16.22 -5.43 -10.30
C ILE A 49 -15.05 -5.20 -11.24
N LEU A 50 -13.92 -4.73 -10.74
CA LEU A 50 -12.72 -4.53 -11.55
C LEU A 50 -12.22 -5.82 -12.18
N ARG A 51 -12.20 -6.94 -11.44
CA ARG A 51 -11.86 -8.26 -11.98
C ARG A 51 -12.78 -8.65 -13.13
N LYS A 52 -14.10 -8.51 -12.97
CA LYS A 52 -15.08 -8.80 -14.04
C LYS A 52 -14.86 -7.93 -15.29
N ASN A 53 -14.50 -6.67 -15.10
CA ASN A 53 -14.20 -5.77 -16.21
C ASN A 53 -12.93 -6.19 -16.96
N VAL A 54 -11.92 -6.69 -16.26
CA VAL A 54 -10.72 -7.30 -16.88
C VAL A 54 -11.11 -8.58 -17.63
N GLU A 55 -11.81 -9.50 -16.99
CA GLU A 55 -12.24 -10.78 -17.58
C GLU A 55 -13.11 -10.59 -18.85
N SER A 56 -13.90 -9.52 -18.89
CA SER A 56 -14.73 -9.16 -20.06
C SER A 56 -13.96 -8.38 -21.15
N GLY A 57 -12.70 -8.02 -20.91
CA GLY A 57 -11.89 -7.22 -21.83
C GLY A 57 -12.25 -5.73 -21.87
N PHE A 58 -13.10 -5.26 -20.93
CA PHE A 58 -13.48 -3.85 -20.84
C PHE A 58 -12.36 -2.98 -20.23
N VAL A 59 -11.53 -3.57 -19.38
CA VAL A 59 -10.35 -2.94 -18.76
C VAL A 59 -9.13 -3.80 -19.05
N ALA A 60 -7.99 -3.17 -19.34
CA ALA A 60 -6.74 -3.89 -19.57
C ALA A 60 -6.25 -4.58 -18.28
N GLU A 61 -5.69 -5.78 -18.44
CA GLU A 61 -4.95 -6.46 -17.37
C GLU A 61 -3.51 -5.93 -17.35
N ASP A 62 -3.31 -4.81 -16.68
CA ASP A 62 -2.01 -4.18 -16.50
C ASP A 62 -1.62 -4.06 -15.01
N GLU A 63 -0.40 -3.57 -14.75
CA GLU A 63 0.10 -3.41 -13.38
C GLU A 63 -0.80 -2.50 -12.54
N ILE A 64 -1.29 -1.41 -13.13
CA ILE A 64 -2.14 -0.43 -12.41
C ILE A 64 -3.44 -1.09 -11.99
N THR A 65 -4.10 -1.76 -12.92
CA THR A 65 -5.36 -2.50 -12.67
C THR A 65 -5.15 -3.59 -11.61
N HIS A 66 -4.05 -4.34 -11.70
CA HIS A 66 -3.71 -5.38 -10.73
C HIS A 66 -3.49 -4.79 -9.32
N VAL A 67 -2.73 -3.71 -9.20
CA VAL A 67 -2.49 -3.01 -7.94
C VAL A 67 -3.78 -2.44 -7.34
N LEU A 68 -4.63 -1.81 -8.16
CA LEU A 68 -5.92 -1.30 -7.71
C LEU A 68 -6.85 -2.42 -7.22
N MET A 69 -6.90 -3.53 -7.94
CA MET A 69 -7.73 -4.68 -7.58
C MET A 69 -7.33 -5.24 -6.21
N TRP A 70 -6.05 -5.53 -5.99
CA TRP A 70 -5.56 -6.06 -4.71
C TRP A 70 -5.59 -5.02 -3.58
N GLY A 71 -5.30 -3.77 -3.88
CA GLY A 71 -5.32 -2.68 -2.90
C GLY A 71 -6.73 -2.38 -2.35
N THR A 72 -7.77 -2.52 -3.19
CA THR A 72 -9.17 -2.29 -2.78
C THR A 72 -9.82 -3.52 -2.18
N ALA A 73 -9.41 -4.73 -2.57
CA ALA A 73 -10.02 -5.99 -2.12
C ALA A 73 -10.02 -6.14 -0.60
N GLY A 74 -8.89 -5.83 0.04
CA GLY A 74 -8.78 -5.91 1.48
C GLY A 74 -9.70 -4.93 2.22
N ALA A 75 -9.86 -3.72 1.68
CA ALA A 75 -10.78 -2.73 2.24
C ALA A 75 -12.24 -3.17 2.08
N ASP A 76 -12.63 -3.69 0.91
CA ASP A 76 -13.95 -4.28 0.67
C ASP A 76 -14.25 -5.41 1.67
N ALA A 77 -13.31 -6.33 1.87
CA ALA A 77 -13.45 -7.44 2.81
C ALA A 77 -13.61 -6.94 4.25
N ARG A 78 -12.66 -6.12 4.71
CA ARG A 78 -12.64 -5.62 6.09
C ARG A 78 -13.90 -4.81 6.42
N MET A 79 -14.31 -3.89 5.54
CA MET A 79 -15.51 -3.07 5.74
C MET A 79 -16.80 -3.86 5.55
N GLY A 80 -16.74 -4.97 4.82
CA GLY A 80 -17.84 -5.91 4.61
C GLY A 80 -17.94 -7.03 5.65
N GLY A 81 -17.18 -6.94 6.76
CA GLY A 81 -17.29 -7.88 7.88
C GLY A 81 -16.51 -9.18 7.70
N SER A 82 -15.34 -9.13 7.06
CA SER A 82 -14.43 -10.28 7.03
C SER A 82 -13.92 -10.63 8.44
N ASP A 83 -13.83 -11.91 8.73
CA ASP A 83 -13.35 -12.43 10.03
C ASP A 83 -11.82 -12.51 10.12
N TYR A 84 -11.12 -12.25 9.01
CA TYR A 84 -9.66 -12.31 9.00
C TYR A 84 -9.03 -11.12 9.73
N PRO A 85 -8.00 -11.35 10.54
CA PRO A 85 -7.26 -10.28 11.18
C PRO A 85 -6.51 -9.45 10.13
N THR A 86 -6.40 -8.15 10.39
CA THR A 86 -5.74 -7.19 9.50
C THR A 86 -4.54 -6.57 10.18
N MET A 87 -3.36 -6.63 9.56
CA MET A 87 -2.21 -5.86 9.99
C MET A 87 -2.47 -4.37 9.73
N VAL A 88 -2.40 -3.59 10.80
CA VAL A 88 -2.65 -2.15 10.76
C VAL A 88 -1.39 -1.37 10.42
N SER A 89 -1.56 -0.19 9.82
CA SER A 89 -0.51 0.84 9.73
C SER A 89 -1.03 2.12 10.37
N THR A 90 -0.21 2.73 11.21
CA THR A 90 -0.53 4.02 11.87
C THR A 90 -1.93 4.05 12.49
N ALA A 91 -2.26 3.00 13.25
CA ALA A 91 -3.52 2.78 13.96
C ALA A 91 -4.76 2.59 13.06
N SER A 92 -4.61 2.25 11.78
CA SER A 92 -5.73 2.01 10.87
C SER A 92 -5.54 0.74 10.04
N GLY A 93 -6.55 -0.16 10.07
CA GLY A 93 -6.55 -1.39 9.27
C GLY A 93 -6.62 -1.10 7.77
N ASN A 94 -7.46 -0.18 7.31
CA ASN A 94 -7.56 0.17 5.89
C ASN A 94 -6.26 0.77 5.36
N GLN A 95 -5.57 1.61 6.14
CA GLN A 95 -4.25 2.08 5.76
C GLN A 95 -3.24 0.94 5.66
N GLY A 96 -3.24 0.02 6.64
CA GLY A 96 -2.40 -1.19 6.58
C GLY A 96 -2.64 -2.03 5.33
N LEU A 97 -3.89 -2.24 4.95
CA LEU A 97 -4.24 -2.95 3.72
C LEU A 97 -3.70 -2.26 2.47
N MET A 98 -3.89 -0.94 2.34
CA MET A 98 -3.43 -0.18 1.17
C MET A 98 -1.90 -0.18 1.03
N VAL A 99 -1.18 0.17 2.10
CA VAL A 99 0.29 0.30 2.06
C VAL A 99 1.01 -1.04 1.94
N VAL A 100 0.35 -2.14 2.28
CA VAL A 100 0.91 -3.49 2.13
C VAL A 100 0.56 -4.08 0.77
N MET A 101 -0.73 -4.05 0.41
CA MET A 101 -1.19 -4.78 -0.78
C MET A 101 -0.78 -4.14 -2.10
N ALA A 102 -0.67 -2.81 -2.18
CA ALA A 102 -0.31 -2.16 -3.43
C ALA A 102 1.13 -2.50 -3.88
N PRO A 103 2.20 -2.28 -3.08
CA PRO A 103 3.54 -2.66 -3.48
C PRO A 103 3.72 -4.19 -3.58
N TRP A 104 3.04 -4.98 -2.75
CA TRP A 104 3.06 -6.43 -2.87
C TRP A 104 2.47 -6.89 -4.20
N ALA A 105 1.29 -6.43 -4.58
CA ALA A 105 0.65 -6.76 -5.85
C ALA A 105 1.50 -6.34 -7.06
N SER A 106 2.12 -5.15 -7.01
CA SER A 106 3.07 -4.71 -8.04
C SER A 106 4.25 -5.67 -8.18
N SER A 107 4.86 -6.09 -7.05
CA SER A 107 5.96 -7.05 -7.08
C SER A 107 5.56 -8.40 -7.70
N GLN A 108 4.35 -8.87 -7.39
CA GLN A 108 3.81 -10.13 -7.94
C GLN A 108 3.52 -10.01 -9.44
N TYR A 109 2.89 -8.92 -9.88
CA TYR A 109 2.62 -8.65 -11.30
C TYR A 109 3.92 -8.64 -12.11
N ARG A 110 4.95 -8.01 -11.58
CA ARG A 110 6.28 -7.90 -12.19
C ARG A 110 7.15 -9.14 -12.01
N LYS A 111 6.66 -10.18 -11.32
CA LYS A 111 7.38 -11.43 -11.03
C LYS A 111 8.75 -11.20 -10.35
N MET A 112 8.79 -10.21 -9.45
CA MET A 112 9.97 -9.90 -8.65
C MET A 112 10.14 -10.92 -7.51
N SER A 113 11.31 -10.92 -6.87
CA SER A 113 11.54 -11.77 -5.70
C SER A 113 10.63 -11.38 -4.53
N ALA A 114 10.36 -12.34 -3.64
CA ALA A 114 9.60 -12.04 -2.41
C ALA A 114 10.36 -11.03 -1.53
N GLU A 115 11.70 -11.06 -1.55
CA GLU A 115 12.54 -10.11 -0.83
C GLU A 115 12.32 -8.68 -1.34
N ASP A 116 12.32 -8.45 -2.65
CA ASP A 116 12.03 -7.13 -3.22
C ASP A 116 10.65 -6.64 -2.81
N GLY A 117 9.66 -7.54 -2.82
CA GLY A 117 8.30 -7.25 -2.35
C GLY A 117 8.26 -6.83 -0.88
N TYR A 118 8.95 -7.54 0.02
CA TYR A 118 9.00 -7.19 1.44
C TYR A 118 9.71 -5.86 1.69
N ARG A 119 10.78 -5.56 0.97
CA ARG A 119 11.49 -4.28 1.03
C ARG A 119 10.58 -3.12 0.61
N ALA A 120 9.83 -3.28 -0.46
CA ALA A 120 8.88 -2.27 -0.94
C ALA A 120 7.70 -2.07 0.02
N VAL A 121 7.17 -3.14 0.60
CA VAL A 121 6.14 -3.06 1.65
C VAL A 121 6.67 -2.34 2.88
N ALA A 122 7.88 -2.67 3.34
CA ALA A 122 8.50 -1.97 4.47
C ALA A 122 8.70 -0.47 4.16
N PHE A 123 9.16 -0.14 2.94
CA PHE A 123 9.29 1.23 2.50
C PHE A 123 7.94 1.97 2.56
N ALA A 124 6.87 1.39 2.01
CA ALA A 124 5.54 1.99 2.06
C ALA A 124 5.01 2.19 3.49
N LEU A 125 5.22 1.21 4.38
CA LEU A 125 4.86 1.32 5.80
C LEU A 125 5.59 2.46 6.50
N LEU A 126 6.90 2.58 6.28
CA LEU A 126 7.72 3.67 6.83
C LEU A 126 7.34 5.03 6.23
N MET A 127 7.03 5.08 4.93
CA MET A 127 6.56 6.31 4.28
C MET A 127 5.20 6.76 4.82
N ASN A 128 4.26 5.86 5.08
CA ASN A 128 2.99 6.22 5.72
C ASN A 128 3.21 6.81 7.13
N THR A 129 4.13 6.21 7.89
CA THR A 129 4.52 6.73 9.21
C THR A 129 5.20 8.09 9.10
N PHE A 130 6.12 8.25 8.13
CA PHE A 130 6.82 9.51 7.87
C PHE A 130 5.84 10.64 7.52
N MET A 131 4.90 10.40 6.61
CA MET A 131 3.92 11.40 6.21
C MET A 131 3.02 11.82 7.35
N LYS A 132 2.57 10.88 8.19
CA LYS A 132 1.80 11.20 9.40
C LYS A 132 2.61 11.98 10.42
N TYR A 133 3.89 11.64 10.58
CA TYR A 133 4.79 12.39 11.45
C TYR A 133 4.97 13.81 10.95
N ALA A 134 5.23 13.99 9.65
CA ALA A 134 5.45 15.30 9.03
C ALA A 134 4.19 16.18 9.08
N SER A 135 3.00 15.61 8.87
CA SER A 135 1.72 16.31 8.94
C SER A 135 1.20 16.51 10.38
N LYS A 136 1.89 15.97 11.38
CA LYS A 136 1.46 15.96 12.79
C LYS A 136 0.10 15.29 13.03
N GLU A 137 -0.36 14.43 12.12
CA GLU A 137 -1.64 13.70 12.23
C GLU A 137 -1.67 12.72 13.42
N TYR A 138 -0.51 12.39 13.98
CA TYR A 138 -0.40 11.58 15.20
C TYR A 138 -0.85 12.33 16.46
N VAL A 139 -0.90 13.66 16.41
CA VAL A 139 -1.34 14.52 17.53
C VAL A 139 -2.84 14.83 17.46
N TYR A 140 -3.35 14.98 16.24
CA TYR A 140 -4.73 15.36 16.00
C TYR A 140 -5.39 14.36 15.06
N MET A 141 -6.65 14.00 15.34
CA MET A 141 -7.47 13.27 14.38
C MET A 141 -7.67 14.16 13.15
N PRO A 142 -7.22 13.74 11.96
CA PRO A 142 -7.35 14.57 10.79
C PRO A 142 -8.83 14.74 10.42
N PRO A 143 -9.25 15.90 9.93
CA PRO A 143 -10.62 16.13 9.46
C PRO A 143 -10.90 15.35 8.16
N THR A 144 -9.88 14.79 7.53
CA THR A 144 -9.95 14.03 6.29
C THR A 144 -9.53 12.58 6.51
N CYS A 145 -9.93 11.69 5.59
CA CYS A 145 -9.56 10.29 5.66
C CYS A 145 -8.06 10.09 5.32
N SER A 146 -7.26 9.70 6.32
CA SER A 146 -5.83 9.41 6.12
C SER A 146 -5.55 8.25 5.14
N CYS A 147 -6.55 7.44 4.76
CA CYS A 147 -6.40 6.49 3.66
C CYS A 147 -6.07 7.21 2.35
N ALA A 148 -6.71 8.35 2.09
CA ALA A 148 -6.47 9.15 0.91
C ALA A 148 -5.21 10.03 1.05
N THR A 149 -5.07 10.73 2.18
CA THR A 149 -4.05 11.78 2.33
C THR A 149 -2.65 11.27 2.66
N THR A 150 -2.52 10.12 3.31
CA THR A 150 -1.19 9.57 3.67
C THR A 150 -0.97 8.16 3.14
N ALA A 151 -1.94 7.24 3.29
CA ALA A 151 -1.72 5.85 2.95
C ALA A 151 -1.67 5.59 1.43
N ALA A 152 -2.52 6.23 0.63
CA ALA A 152 -2.48 6.07 -0.82
C ALA A 152 -1.17 6.61 -1.44
N PRO A 153 -0.70 7.84 -1.11
CA PRO A 153 0.62 8.29 -1.56
C PRO A 153 1.77 7.41 -1.06
N ALA A 154 1.72 6.92 0.18
CA ALA A 154 2.75 6.01 0.71
C ALA A 154 2.74 4.64 0.01
N ALA A 155 1.57 4.11 -0.34
CA ALA A 155 1.44 2.90 -1.15
C ALA A 155 2.05 3.10 -2.54
N ALA A 156 1.78 4.24 -3.19
CA ALA A 156 2.40 4.60 -4.46
C ALA A 156 3.92 4.76 -4.34
N ALA A 157 4.43 5.28 -3.22
CA ALA A 157 5.87 5.35 -2.97
C ALA A 157 6.51 3.96 -2.89
N GLY A 158 5.83 2.95 -2.31
CA GLY A 158 6.27 1.56 -2.31
C GLY A 158 6.36 0.97 -3.73
N VAL A 159 5.38 1.27 -4.58
CA VAL A 159 5.43 0.88 -6.00
C VAL A 159 6.57 1.60 -6.72
N ALA A 160 6.74 2.91 -6.51
CA ALA A 160 7.82 3.70 -7.10
C ALA A 160 9.22 3.17 -6.68
N PHE A 161 9.35 2.69 -5.43
CA PHE A 161 10.57 2.05 -4.94
C PHE A 161 10.90 0.78 -5.74
N LEU A 162 9.91 -0.06 -6.06
CA LEU A 162 10.08 -1.25 -6.93
C LEU A 162 10.49 -0.87 -8.36
N HIS A 163 10.00 0.26 -8.85
CA HIS A 163 10.38 0.80 -10.17
C HIS A 163 11.77 1.45 -10.16
N GLY A 164 12.45 1.50 -9.02
CA GLY A 164 13.80 2.04 -8.90
C GLY A 164 13.86 3.57 -8.98
N LEU A 165 12.77 4.28 -8.70
CA LEU A 165 12.77 5.73 -8.62
C LEU A 165 13.71 6.18 -7.49
N THR A 166 14.41 7.30 -7.72
CA THR A 166 15.28 7.90 -6.72
C THR A 166 14.48 8.53 -5.57
N PRO A 167 15.07 8.75 -4.39
CA PRO A 167 14.41 9.46 -3.29
C PRO A 167 13.82 10.81 -3.70
N GLN A 168 14.52 11.56 -4.56
CA GLN A 168 14.03 12.84 -5.07
C GLN A 168 12.78 12.66 -5.94
N GLN A 169 12.79 11.72 -6.89
CA GLN A 169 11.61 11.44 -7.72
C GLN A 169 10.41 10.97 -6.90
N ILE A 170 10.64 10.16 -5.85
CA ILE A 170 9.60 9.75 -4.93
C ILE A 170 9.04 10.95 -4.16
N ASN A 171 9.90 11.87 -3.69
CA ASN A 171 9.45 13.11 -3.05
C ASN A 171 8.58 13.96 -3.99
N ASP A 172 8.99 14.13 -5.24
CA ASP A 172 8.25 14.92 -6.23
C ASP A 172 6.88 14.29 -6.54
N MET A 173 6.84 12.96 -6.64
CA MET A 173 5.59 12.19 -6.78
C MET A 173 4.67 12.40 -5.56
N LEU A 174 5.21 12.34 -4.35
CA LEU A 174 4.42 12.55 -3.12
C LEU A 174 3.85 13.96 -3.07
N CYS A 175 4.63 14.99 -3.42
CA CYS A 175 4.14 16.37 -3.51
C CYS A 175 3.00 16.49 -4.53
N THR A 176 3.15 15.88 -5.71
CA THR A 176 2.09 15.85 -6.74
C THR A 176 0.82 15.16 -6.23
N ALA A 177 0.95 14.01 -5.57
CA ALA A 177 -0.17 13.28 -5.01
C ALA A 177 -0.91 14.09 -3.93
N GLN A 178 -0.19 14.84 -3.08
CA GLN A 178 -0.80 15.71 -2.07
C GLN A 178 -1.60 16.85 -2.69
N VAL A 179 -1.09 17.48 -3.73
CA VAL A 179 -1.82 18.56 -4.44
C VAL A 179 -3.11 18.02 -5.05
N GLN A 180 -3.08 16.86 -5.68
CA GLN A 180 -4.28 16.23 -6.25
C GLN A 180 -5.34 15.88 -5.19
N MET A 181 -4.91 15.52 -3.98
CA MET A 181 -5.83 15.18 -2.88
C MET A 181 -6.38 16.41 -2.15
N ALA A 182 -5.70 17.55 -2.26
CA ALA A 182 -6.15 18.81 -1.64
C ALA A 182 -7.24 19.54 -2.45
N GLY A 183 -7.51 19.15 -3.68
CA GLY A 183 -8.54 19.67 -4.58
C GLY A 183 -8.02 20.77 -5.45
#